data_8b2cdaf0c08734c2e5c349c571feb22a
#
_entry.id   8b2cdaf0c08734c2e5c349c571feb22a
#
_cell.length_a   1.000
_cell.length_b   1.000
_cell.length_c   1.000
_cell.angle_alpha   90.00
_cell.angle_beta   90.00
_cell.angle_gamma   90.00
#
_symmetry.space_group_name_H-M   'P 1'
#
loop_
_entity.id
_entity.type
_entity.pdbx_description
1 polymer ?
#
loop_
_entity_poly.entity_id
_entity_poly.type
_entity_poly.pdbx_seq_one_letter_code
_entity_poly.pdbx_strand_id
1 'polypeptide(L)'
;MLSISEITARFDRIVWQSELSDLPRWQALPVFSVRLIEAVARDLVQGYLTLYAMSLVYTTLLSLVPLLAVSFSVLKGFGVHNQIEPLLREALAPLGARGSQISQALIGYVDKTDVKVLGSVGLVILLYSVISLISKIEQVFNATWHVEHPRPVVQRLSHYLSVLLIGPVLFFGAVGAAASLQNMDLVQHIIAIEPFGFVIETGAELIPLLLIVLAFTFAYMFVPNTRVRLHSALIGAVVAGLLWQAVGTAFAMFMAGSTRYAAIYSSLAIVILFMIWVYIAWVILLVGASITFYHQYPEYLAARSGDLRLSNRLRERLALTVAAALAARHGTTEPPWTAERLSHALAVPMTNVGNVLKMLEKGGFVLRTAADPPGFVPARLPEKIAVADVLASIRDYGEDQLRIPIPERNTAVTVVEQRLNQVTQDALEGVMLADLAPESEDGETSRMGRAEERSPTSAAL
;
A
#
# COMPACT_ATOMS: atom_id res chain seq x y z
N MET A 1 13.54 42.19 -3.06
CA MET A 1 12.97 41.08 -3.81
C MET A 1 13.84 39.87 -3.55
N LEU A 2 13.28 38.79 -2.92
CA LEU A 2 13.99 37.55 -2.74
C LEU A 2 14.28 36.94 -4.12
N SER A 3 15.47 36.43 -4.35
CA SER A 3 15.83 35.76 -5.61
C SER A 3 15.03 34.46 -5.74
N ILE A 4 14.79 34.01 -6.96
CA ILE A 4 14.05 32.73 -7.20
C ILE A 4 14.77 31.57 -6.49
N SER A 5 16.10 31.60 -6.42
CA SER A 5 16.91 30.60 -5.72
C SER A 5 16.70 30.62 -4.20
N GLU A 6 16.48 31.80 -3.59
CA GLU A 6 16.16 31.90 -2.15
C GLU A 6 14.75 31.43 -1.83
N ILE A 7 13.80 31.66 -2.74
CA ILE A 7 12.42 31.19 -2.60
C ILE A 7 12.40 29.64 -2.70
N THR A 8 13.08 29.06 -3.67
CA THR A 8 13.16 27.60 -3.84
C THR A 8 13.89 26.94 -2.66
N ALA A 9 15.00 27.52 -2.19
CA ALA A 9 15.73 27.00 -1.03
C ALA A 9 14.91 27.08 0.27
N ARG A 10 14.09 28.14 0.42
CA ARG A 10 13.19 28.28 1.58
C ARG A 10 12.02 27.30 1.49
N PHE A 11 11.46 27.10 0.30
CA PHE A 11 10.44 26.11 0.03
C PHE A 11 10.95 24.68 0.32
N ASP A 12 12.12 24.33 -0.21
CA ASP A 12 12.76 23.03 0.02
C ASP A 12 13.01 22.77 1.51
N ARG A 13 13.44 23.79 2.24
CA ARG A 13 13.67 23.70 3.69
C ARG A 13 12.37 23.44 4.46
N ILE A 14 11.30 24.17 4.14
CA ILE A 14 10.00 24.02 4.82
C ILE A 14 9.33 22.70 4.43
N VAL A 15 9.38 22.34 3.14
CA VAL A 15 8.68 21.16 2.63
C VAL A 15 9.42 19.85 2.95
N TRP A 16 10.78 19.86 2.92
CA TRP A 16 11.52 18.58 2.98
C TRP A 16 12.39 18.39 4.24
N GLN A 17 12.77 19.45 4.92
CA GLN A 17 13.65 19.37 6.10
C GLN A 17 12.93 19.50 7.44
N SER A 18 11.67 19.96 7.45
CA SER A 18 10.88 20.04 8.68
C SER A 18 10.21 18.70 8.99
N GLU A 19 10.23 18.28 10.25
CA GLU A 19 9.37 17.18 10.71
C GLU A 19 7.91 17.67 10.77
N LEU A 20 6.97 16.84 10.29
CA LEU A 20 5.55 17.19 10.29
C LEU A 20 5.00 17.38 11.71
N SER A 21 5.60 16.70 12.69
CA SER A 21 5.29 16.81 14.12
C SER A 21 5.60 18.18 14.72
N ASP A 22 6.62 18.86 14.18
CA ASP A 22 7.11 20.14 14.70
C ASP A 22 6.38 21.35 14.11
N LEU A 23 5.58 21.09 13.05
CA LEU A 23 4.84 22.14 12.37
C LEU A 23 3.49 22.41 13.02
N PRO A 24 3.05 23.67 13.16
CA PRO A 24 1.70 23.98 13.57
C PRO A 24 0.69 23.40 12.55
N ARG A 25 -0.47 22.93 13.01
CA ARG A 25 -1.47 22.20 12.20
C ARG A 25 -1.84 22.90 10.88
N TRP A 26 -1.86 24.22 10.85
CA TRP A 26 -2.17 25.01 9.64
C TRP A 26 -1.06 24.96 8.58
N GLN A 27 0.20 24.67 8.95
CA GLN A 27 1.31 24.46 8.03
C GLN A 27 1.53 22.96 7.72
N ALA A 28 1.23 22.08 8.65
CA ALA A 28 1.41 20.64 8.48
C ALA A 28 0.52 20.08 7.35
N LEU A 29 -0.75 20.52 7.25
CA LEU A 29 -1.67 20.06 6.20
C LEU A 29 -1.19 20.42 4.78
N PRO A 30 -0.85 21.68 4.44
CA PRO A 30 -0.36 21.99 3.10
C PRO A 30 0.99 21.32 2.78
N VAL A 31 1.91 21.22 3.75
CA VAL A 31 3.18 20.51 3.56
C VAL A 31 2.94 19.02 3.28
N PHE A 32 2.08 18.39 4.07
CA PHE A 32 1.67 17.00 3.84
C PHE A 32 1.06 16.81 2.44
N SER A 33 0.14 17.70 2.03
CA SER A 33 -0.51 17.62 0.72
C SER A 33 0.49 17.76 -0.44
N VAL A 34 1.45 18.67 -0.33
CA VAL A 34 2.50 18.85 -1.35
C VAL A 34 3.37 17.60 -1.45
N ARG A 35 3.84 17.06 -0.31
CA ARG A 35 4.61 15.81 -0.27
C ARG A 35 3.83 14.64 -0.86
N LEU A 36 2.53 14.53 -0.54
CA LEU A 36 1.65 13.49 -1.04
C LEU A 36 1.51 13.57 -2.57
N ILE A 37 1.22 14.76 -3.09
CA ILE A 37 1.08 14.98 -4.54
C ILE A 37 2.39 14.63 -5.26
N GLU A 38 3.55 15.08 -4.72
CA GLU A 38 4.84 14.75 -5.31
C GLU A 38 5.13 13.25 -5.27
N ALA A 39 4.83 12.55 -4.16
CA ALA A 39 5.02 11.12 -4.04
C ALA A 39 4.17 10.35 -5.06
N VAL A 40 2.89 10.68 -5.19
CA VAL A 40 1.99 10.05 -6.16
C VAL A 40 2.40 10.39 -7.60
N ALA A 41 2.76 11.63 -7.88
CA ALA A 41 3.25 12.03 -9.20
C ALA A 41 4.56 11.29 -9.56
N ARG A 42 5.46 11.14 -8.60
CA ARG A 42 6.69 10.35 -8.75
C ARG A 42 6.39 8.90 -9.09
N ASP A 43 5.48 8.25 -8.36
CA ASP A 43 5.11 6.85 -8.60
C ASP A 43 4.48 6.66 -9.99
N LEU A 44 3.75 7.65 -10.48
CA LEU A 44 3.24 7.68 -11.86
C LEU A 44 4.36 7.85 -12.89
N VAL A 45 5.27 8.82 -12.68
CA VAL A 45 6.36 9.15 -13.62
C VAL A 45 7.43 8.07 -13.64
N GLN A 46 7.78 7.48 -12.49
CA GLN A 46 8.73 6.36 -12.41
C GLN A 46 8.19 5.08 -13.05
N GLY A 47 6.91 5.08 -13.43
CA GLY A 47 6.29 4.02 -14.21
C GLY A 47 5.78 2.83 -13.41
N TYR A 48 5.98 2.76 -12.10
CA TYR A 48 5.49 1.63 -11.30
C TYR A 48 3.97 1.46 -11.39
N LEU A 49 3.21 2.53 -11.10
CA LEU A 49 1.75 2.48 -11.16
C LEU A 49 1.23 2.27 -12.60
N THR A 50 1.86 2.91 -13.57
CA THR A 50 1.48 2.80 -14.98
C THR A 50 1.73 1.39 -15.54
N LEU A 51 2.86 0.77 -15.21
CA LEU A 51 3.17 -0.61 -15.58
C LEU A 51 2.20 -1.61 -14.94
N TYR A 52 1.87 -1.41 -13.66
CA TYR A 52 0.86 -2.22 -12.98
C TYR A 52 -0.52 -2.06 -13.61
N ALA A 53 -0.94 -0.83 -13.92
CA ALA A 53 -2.20 -0.57 -14.60
C ALA A 53 -2.25 -1.25 -15.97
N MET A 54 -1.20 -1.14 -16.81
CA MET A 54 -1.12 -1.85 -18.10
C MET A 54 -1.24 -3.37 -17.94
N SER A 55 -0.54 -3.94 -16.97
CA SER A 55 -0.64 -5.38 -16.67
C SER A 55 -2.05 -5.80 -16.28
N LEU A 56 -2.76 -4.97 -15.48
CA LEU A 56 -4.14 -5.21 -15.08
C LEU A 56 -5.11 -5.07 -16.24
N VAL A 57 -4.92 -4.13 -17.18
CA VAL A 57 -5.75 -4.01 -18.38
C VAL A 57 -5.78 -5.32 -19.16
N TYR A 58 -4.60 -5.85 -19.50
CA TYR A 58 -4.49 -7.12 -20.23
C TYR A 58 -5.23 -8.25 -19.52
N THR A 59 -4.98 -8.41 -18.22
CA THR A 59 -5.58 -9.47 -17.42
C THR A 59 -7.11 -9.28 -17.30
N THR A 60 -7.56 -8.02 -17.13
CA THR A 60 -8.99 -7.68 -17.06
C THR A 60 -9.71 -8.03 -18.36
N LEU A 61 -9.14 -7.64 -19.51
CA LEU A 61 -9.73 -7.95 -20.80
C LEU A 61 -9.86 -9.46 -21.05
N LEU A 62 -8.80 -10.20 -20.72
CA LEU A 62 -8.80 -11.66 -20.87
C LEU A 62 -9.81 -12.34 -19.96
N SER A 63 -9.98 -11.82 -18.74
CA SER A 63 -10.85 -12.41 -17.72
C SER A 63 -12.26 -11.80 -17.70
N LEU A 64 -12.54 -10.78 -18.52
CA LEU A 64 -13.82 -10.06 -18.47
C LEU A 64 -15.01 -10.95 -18.75
N VAL A 65 -14.97 -11.74 -19.83
CA VAL A 65 -16.06 -12.66 -20.18
C VAL A 65 -16.23 -13.77 -19.14
N PRO A 66 -15.17 -14.49 -18.72
CA PRO A 66 -15.24 -15.42 -17.61
C PRO A 66 -15.79 -14.83 -16.30
N LEU A 67 -15.31 -13.62 -15.91
CA LEU A 67 -15.75 -12.96 -14.69
C LEU A 67 -17.25 -12.62 -14.72
N LEU A 68 -17.72 -12.05 -15.83
CA LEU A 68 -19.13 -11.75 -16.01
C LEU A 68 -20.00 -13.02 -15.99
N ALA A 69 -19.56 -14.10 -16.64
CA ALA A 69 -20.27 -15.37 -16.66
C ALA A 69 -20.43 -15.97 -15.24
N VAL A 70 -19.36 -15.94 -14.43
CA VAL A 70 -19.42 -16.40 -13.03
C VAL A 70 -20.32 -15.48 -12.20
N SER A 71 -20.13 -14.16 -12.29
CA SER A 71 -20.92 -13.18 -11.53
C SER A 71 -22.41 -13.30 -11.88
N PHE A 72 -22.73 -13.42 -13.16
CA PHE A 72 -24.11 -13.59 -13.63
C PHE A 72 -24.72 -14.90 -13.12
N SER A 73 -23.98 -15.99 -13.16
CA SER A 73 -24.43 -17.30 -12.67
C SER A 73 -24.72 -17.26 -11.17
N VAL A 74 -23.86 -16.61 -10.39
CA VAL A 74 -24.06 -16.40 -8.95
C VAL A 74 -25.30 -15.56 -8.69
N LEU A 75 -25.43 -14.40 -9.34
CA LEU A 75 -26.57 -13.50 -9.16
C LEU A 75 -27.88 -14.10 -9.61
N LYS A 76 -27.88 -14.94 -10.67
CA LYS A 76 -29.02 -15.70 -11.11
C LYS A 76 -29.47 -16.70 -10.04
N GLY A 77 -28.53 -17.35 -9.36
CA GLY A 77 -28.80 -18.23 -8.23
C GLY A 77 -29.49 -17.51 -7.06
N PHE A 78 -29.19 -16.23 -6.86
CA PHE A 78 -29.81 -15.36 -5.84
C PHE A 78 -31.04 -14.56 -6.34
N GLY A 79 -31.43 -14.67 -7.61
CA GLY A 79 -32.55 -13.95 -8.18
C GLY A 79 -32.35 -12.46 -8.48
N VAL A 80 -31.12 -11.96 -8.39
CA VAL A 80 -30.77 -10.53 -8.57
C VAL A 80 -30.02 -10.22 -9.88
N HIS A 81 -30.09 -11.09 -10.86
CA HIS A 81 -29.33 -11.01 -12.12
C HIS A 81 -29.66 -9.77 -12.98
N ASN A 82 -30.87 -9.22 -12.87
CA ASN A 82 -31.30 -8.04 -13.65
C ASN A 82 -30.52 -6.76 -13.26
N GLN A 83 -29.76 -6.77 -12.17
CA GLN A 83 -29.01 -5.61 -11.70
C GLN A 83 -27.66 -5.39 -12.41
N ILE A 84 -27.16 -6.38 -13.17
CA ILE A 84 -25.86 -6.28 -13.84
C ILE A 84 -25.90 -5.30 -15.01
N GLU A 85 -26.95 -5.33 -15.81
CA GLU A 85 -27.05 -4.51 -17.02
C GLU A 85 -26.99 -3.01 -16.72
N PRO A 86 -27.76 -2.45 -15.76
CA PRO A 86 -27.68 -1.05 -15.39
C PRO A 86 -26.27 -0.63 -14.95
N LEU A 87 -25.60 -1.47 -14.18
CA LEU A 87 -24.27 -1.19 -13.65
C LEU A 87 -23.17 -1.22 -14.72
N LEU A 88 -23.24 -2.18 -15.64
CA LEU A 88 -22.34 -2.18 -16.80
C LEU A 88 -22.56 -0.93 -17.66
N ARG A 89 -23.79 -0.49 -17.84
CA ARG A 89 -24.11 0.73 -18.56
C ARG A 89 -23.55 1.95 -17.85
N GLU A 90 -23.65 2.03 -16.53
CA GLU A 90 -23.12 3.13 -15.73
C GLU A 90 -21.59 3.14 -15.73
N ALA A 91 -20.94 1.99 -15.54
CA ALA A 91 -19.47 1.88 -15.60
C ALA A 91 -18.91 2.23 -16.99
N LEU A 92 -19.68 1.99 -18.04
CA LEU A 92 -19.32 2.28 -19.43
C LEU A 92 -19.94 3.60 -19.93
N ALA A 93 -20.67 4.34 -19.11
CA ALA A 93 -21.29 5.63 -19.46
C ALA A 93 -20.30 6.64 -20.05
N PRO A 94 -19.03 6.74 -19.58
CA PRO A 94 -18.04 7.63 -20.19
C PRO A 94 -17.74 7.33 -21.66
N LEU A 95 -18.05 6.12 -22.15
CA LEU A 95 -17.91 5.72 -23.55
C LEU A 95 -19.12 6.14 -24.42
N GLY A 96 -20.13 6.80 -23.85
CA GLY A 96 -21.33 7.28 -24.56
C GLY A 96 -22.12 6.16 -25.22
N ALA A 97 -22.63 6.40 -26.44
CA ALA A 97 -23.41 5.41 -27.20
C ALA A 97 -22.66 4.07 -27.43
N ARG A 98 -21.33 4.10 -27.43
CA ARG A 98 -20.52 2.89 -27.58
C ARG A 98 -20.45 2.06 -26.29
N GLY A 99 -20.54 2.70 -25.15
CA GLY A 99 -20.66 2.01 -23.86
C GLY A 99 -21.88 1.09 -23.81
N SER A 100 -23.01 1.55 -24.34
CA SER A 100 -24.23 0.73 -24.44
C SER A 100 -24.06 -0.45 -25.39
N GLN A 101 -23.35 -0.28 -26.53
CA GLN A 101 -23.06 -1.37 -27.47
C GLN A 101 -22.14 -2.41 -26.85
N ILE A 102 -21.08 -1.98 -26.15
CA ILE A 102 -20.18 -2.87 -25.42
C ILE A 102 -20.93 -3.63 -24.33
N SER A 103 -21.76 -2.94 -23.54
CA SER A 103 -22.57 -3.57 -22.50
C SER A 103 -23.49 -4.66 -23.07
N GLN A 104 -24.21 -4.36 -24.15
CA GLN A 104 -25.07 -5.33 -24.83
C GLN A 104 -24.29 -6.52 -25.41
N ALA A 105 -23.11 -6.26 -26.01
CA ALA A 105 -22.25 -7.32 -26.52
C ALA A 105 -21.76 -8.24 -25.39
N LEU A 106 -21.30 -7.68 -24.29
CA LEU A 106 -20.84 -8.45 -23.12
C LEU A 106 -21.96 -9.30 -22.52
N ILE A 107 -23.15 -8.73 -22.31
CA ILE A 107 -24.31 -9.45 -21.80
C ILE A 107 -24.72 -10.57 -22.78
N GLY A 108 -24.75 -10.26 -24.08
CA GLY A 108 -25.07 -11.26 -25.09
C GLY A 108 -24.07 -12.41 -25.18
N TYR A 109 -22.79 -12.18 -24.86
CA TYR A 109 -21.81 -13.26 -24.73
C TYR A 109 -22.06 -14.11 -23.48
N VAL A 110 -22.38 -13.46 -22.35
CA VAL A 110 -22.69 -14.15 -21.10
C VAL A 110 -23.95 -15.00 -21.22
N ASP A 111 -25.03 -14.47 -21.81
CA ASP A 111 -26.28 -15.18 -22.00
C ASP A 111 -26.12 -16.40 -22.91
N LYS A 112 -25.27 -16.33 -23.91
CA LYS A 112 -24.95 -17.44 -24.82
C LYS A 112 -23.99 -18.44 -24.21
N THR A 113 -23.32 -18.11 -23.10
CA THR A 113 -22.39 -18.99 -22.41
C THR A 113 -23.16 -19.88 -21.47
N ASP A 114 -23.70 -20.98 -22.00
CA ASP A 114 -24.34 -21.99 -21.17
C ASP A 114 -23.26 -22.82 -20.46
N VAL A 115 -23.13 -22.62 -19.14
CA VAL A 115 -22.15 -23.32 -18.28
C VAL A 115 -22.31 -24.84 -18.39
N LYS A 116 -23.52 -25.33 -18.71
CA LYS A 116 -23.79 -26.76 -18.93
C LYS A 116 -23.14 -27.28 -20.23
N VAL A 117 -23.01 -26.43 -21.24
CA VAL A 117 -22.42 -26.79 -22.55
C VAL A 117 -20.88 -26.76 -22.49
N LEU A 118 -20.28 -25.88 -21.66
CA LEU A 118 -18.82 -25.80 -21.51
C LEU A 118 -18.19 -27.06 -20.89
N GLY A 119 -18.98 -27.90 -20.19
CA GLY A 119 -18.45 -29.05 -19.49
C GLY A 119 -17.50 -28.70 -18.33
N SER A 120 -16.93 -29.74 -17.72
CA SER A 120 -16.02 -29.57 -16.56
C SER A 120 -14.74 -28.82 -16.90
N VAL A 121 -14.18 -28.98 -18.08
CA VAL A 121 -12.94 -28.33 -18.53
C VAL A 121 -13.16 -26.84 -18.72
N GLY A 122 -14.26 -26.43 -19.35
CA GLY A 122 -14.60 -25.01 -19.52
C GLY A 122 -14.82 -24.30 -18.19
N LEU A 123 -15.47 -24.95 -17.23
CA LEU A 123 -15.66 -24.42 -15.89
C LEU A 123 -14.33 -24.22 -15.15
N VAL A 124 -13.41 -25.18 -15.25
CA VAL A 124 -12.07 -25.06 -14.67
C VAL A 124 -11.29 -23.87 -15.26
N ILE A 125 -11.29 -23.73 -16.58
CA ILE A 125 -10.63 -22.62 -17.27
C ILE A 125 -11.25 -21.28 -16.83
N LEU A 126 -12.57 -21.22 -16.71
CA LEU A 126 -13.31 -20.04 -16.29
C LEU A 126 -12.94 -19.64 -14.85
N LEU A 127 -12.97 -20.59 -13.91
CA LEU A 127 -12.56 -20.35 -12.53
C LEU A 127 -11.10 -19.96 -12.43
N TYR A 128 -10.21 -20.63 -13.18
CA TYR A 128 -8.79 -20.28 -13.23
C TYR A 128 -8.57 -18.83 -13.71
N SER A 129 -9.29 -18.40 -14.75
CA SER A 129 -9.17 -17.02 -15.27
C SER A 129 -9.59 -15.98 -14.23
N VAL A 130 -10.70 -16.23 -13.50
CA VAL A 130 -11.17 -15.33 -12.44
C VAL A 130 -10.20 -15.29 -11.26
N ILE A 131 -9.73 -16.45 -10.80
CA ILE A 131 -8.75 -16.55 -9.71
C ILE A 131 -7.44 -15.87 -10.11
N SER A 132 -7.00 -16.02 -11.36
CA SER A 132 -5.80 -15.37 -11.90
C SER A 132 -5.93 -13.84 -11.89
N LEU A 133 -7.08 -13.30 -12.31
CA LEU A 133 -7.36 -11.86 -12.24
C LEU A 133 -7.28 -11.34 -10.81
N ILE A 134 -8.00 -11.97 -9.87
CA ILE A 134 -8.03 -11.53 -8.48
C ILE A 134 -6.63 -11.63 -7.85
N SER A 135 -5.90 -12.71 -8.14
CA SER A 135 -4.51 -12.88 -7.69
C SER A 135 -3.60 -11.77 -8.23
N LYS A 136 -3.80 -11.36 -9.49
CA LYS A 136 -3.04 -10.27 -10.10
C LYS A 136 -3.36 -8.92 -9.47
N ILE A 137 -4.63 -8.66 -9.18
CA ILE A 137 -5.06 -7.46 -8.46
C ILE A 137 -4.41 -7.43 -7.08
N GLU A 138 -4.49 -8.51 -6.31
CA GLU A 138 -3.84 -8.62 -5.00
C GLU A 138 -2.33 -8.37 -5.08
N GLN A 139 -1.64 -8.95 -6.07
CA GLN A 139 -0.20 -8.72 -6.27
C GLN A 139 0.13 -7.24 -6.46
N VAL A 140 -0.65 -6.54 -7.29
CA VAL A 140 -0.44 -5.11 -7.57
C VAL A 140 -0.72 -4.27 -6.33
N PHE A 141 -1.79 -4.56 -5.60
CA PHE A 141 -2.07 -3.87 -4.33
C PHE A 141 -0.98 -4.14 -3.29
N ASN A 142 -0.56 -5.39 -3.11
CA ASN A 142 0.52 -5.73 -2.19
C ASN A 142 1.83 -5.01 -2.56
N ALA A 143 2.13 -4.87 -3.86
CA ALA A 143 3.28 -4.09 -4.31
C ALA A 143 3.15 -2.59 -3.97
N THR A 144 1.97 -1.99 -4.15
CA THR A 144 1.69 -0.60 -3.77
C THR A 144 1.82 -0.40 -2.25
N TRP A 145 1.48 -1.43 -1.45
CA TRP A 145 1.57 -1.42 0.01
C TRP A 145 2.92 -1.92 0.53
N HIS A 146 3.89 -2.19 -0.32
CA HIS A 146 5.21 -2.74 0.02
C HIS A 146 5.13 -4.03 0.87
N VAL A 147 4.10 -4.85 0.64
CA VAL A 147 3.90 -6.13 1.30
C VAL A 147 4.73 -7.20 0.60
N GLU A 148 5.74 -7.73 1.29
CA GLU A 148 6.67 -8.71 0.72
C GLU A 148 6.13 -10.16 0.71
N HIS A 149 5.26 -10.49 1.66
CA HIS A 149 4.79 -11.85 1.85
C HIS A 149 3.36 -12.00 1.34
N PRO A 150 3.15 -12.78 0.26
CA PRO A 150 1.81 -13.07 -0.21
C PRO A 150 1.07 -14.00 0.77
N ARG A 151 -0.26 -13.93 0.80
CA ARG A 151 -1.08 -14.88 1.56
C ARG A 151 -0.82 -16.34 1.14
N PRO A 152 -0.89 -17.32 2.06
CA PRO A 152 -0.87 -18.74 1.71
C PRO A 152 -1.98 -19.08 0.72
N VAL A 153 -1.71 -20.01 -0.22
CA VAL A 153 -2.62 -20.33 -1.33
C VAL A 153 -4.03 -20.70 -0.84
N VAL A 154 -4.14 -21.46 0.26
CA VAL A 154 -5.42 -21.89 0.82
C VAL A 154 -6.24 -20.69 1.33
N GLN A 155 -5.62 -19.75 2.03
CA GLN A 155 -6.28 -18.54 2.51
C GLN A 155 -6.69 -17.62 1.35
N ARG A 156 -5.87 -17.54 0.29
CA ARG A 156 -6.20 -16.82 -0.94
C ARG A 156 -7.47 -17.36 -1.58
N LEU A 157 -7.54 -18.68 -1.79
CA LEU A 157 -8.68 -19.30 -2.44
C LEU A 157 -9.98 -19.06 -1.66
N SER A 158 -9.94 -19.24 -0.34
CA SER A 158 -11.10 -18.97 0.53
C SER A 158 -11.53 -17.50 0.46
N HIS A 159 -10.56 -16.57 0.53
CA HIS A 159 -10.82 -15.14 0.46
C HIS A 159 -11.41 -14.72 -0.91
N TYR A 160 -10.82 -15.23 -2.00
CA TYR A 160 -11.28 -14.92 -3.35
C TYR A 160 -12.68 -15.49 -3.63
N LEU A 161 -12.97 -16.71 -3.17
CA LEU A 161 -14.30 -17.27 -3.26
C LEU A 161 -15.31 -16.44 -2.46
N SER A 162 -14.97 -16.01 -1.26
CA SER A 162 -15.84 -15.16 -0.45
C SER A 162 -16.13 -13.82 -1.15
N VAL A 163 -15.12 -13.15 -1.68
CA VAL A 163 -15.29 -11.89 -2.43
C VAL A 163 -16.11 -12.11 -3.69
N LEU A 164 -15.86 -13.19 -4.42
CA LEU A 164 -16.56 -13.52 -5.68
C LEU A 164 -18.03 -13.87 -5.45
N LEU A 165 -18.35 -14.59 -4.36
CA LEU A 165 -19.71 -15.03 -4.08
C LEU A 165 -20.52 -13.97 -3.32
N ILE A 166 -19.93 -13.36 -2.31
CA ILE A 166 -20.61 -12.42 -1.41
C ILE A 166 -20.57 -10.99 -1.97
N GLY A 167 -19.46 -10.58 -2.58
CA GLY A 167 -19.25 -9.22 -3.09
C GLY A 167 -20.35 -8.76 -4.03
N PRO A 168 -20.65 -9.48 -5.13
CA PRO A 168 -21.72 -9.09 -6.04
C PRO A 168 -23.09 -9.03 -5.35
N VAL A 169 -23.42 -10.00 -4.49
CA VAL A 169 -24.71 -10.04 -3.79
C VAL A 169 -24.88 -8.83 -2.86
N LEU A 170 -23.86 -8.49 -2.08
CA LEU A 170 -23.91 -7.33 -1.19
C LEU A 170 -23.99 -6.03 -1.98
N PHE A 171 -23.17 -5.88 -3.03
CA PHE A 171 -23.13 -4.68 -3.84
C PHE A 171 -24.45 -4.45 -4.58
N PHE A 172 -24.91 -5.44 -5.31
CA PHE A 172 -26.18 -5.34 -6.06
C PHE A 172 -27.40 -5.28 -5.14
N GLY A 173 -27.35 -5.97 -4.00
CA GLY A 173 -28.39 -5.88 -2.97
C GLY A 173 -28.49 -4.45 -2.40
N ALA A 174 -27.36 -3.81 -2.13
CA ALA A 174 -27.31 -2.43 -1.65
C ALA A 174 -27.84 -1.42 -2.69
N VAL A 175 -27.43 -1.58 -3.97
CA VAL A 175 -27.93 -0.74 -5.07
C VAL A 175 -29.44 -0.93 -5.27
N GLY A 176 -29.92 -2.21 -5.27
CA GLY A 176 -31.34 -2.51 -5.38
C GLY A 176 -32.18 -1.96 -4.22
N ALA A 177 -31.66 -2.04 -3.01
CA ALA A 177 -32.32 -1.43 -1.83
C ALA A 177 -32.37 0.09 -1.94
N ALA A 178 -31.28 0.75 -2.36
CA ALA A 178 -31.25 2.19 -2.57
C ALA A 178 -32.27 2.65 -3.63
N ALA A 179 -32.37 1.92 -4.75
CA ALA A 179 -33.35 2.19 -5.81
C ALA A 179 -34.80 1.96 -5.32
N SER A 180 -35.04 0.96 -4.49
CA SER A 180 -36.35 0.68 -3.92
C SER A 180 -36.79 1.78 -2.95
N LEU A 181 -35.88 2.32 -2.16
CA LEU A 181 -36.16 3.43 -1.24
C LEU A 181 -36.61 4.70 -1.98
N GLN A 182 -36.02 5.00 -3.15
CA GLN A 182 -36.40 6.15 -3.97
C GLN A 182 -37.83 6.05 -4.54
N ASN A 183 -38.33 4.82 -4.73
CA ASN A 183 -39.67 4.56 -5.27
C ASN A 183 -40.76 4.42 -4.20
N MET A 184 -40.44 4.59 -2.91
CA MET A 184 -41.43 4.51 -1.86
C MET A 184 -42.30 5.77 -1.84
N ASP A 185 -43.63 5.64 -1.80
CA ASP A 185 -44.60 6.75 -1.74
C ASP A 185 -44.30 7.71 -0.60
N LEU A 186 -43.78 7.21 0.51
CA LEU A 186 -43.41 8.01 1.68
C LEU A 186 -42.22 8.95 1.38
N VAL A 187 -41.24 8.49 0.63
CA VAL A 187 -40.09 9.30 0.18
C VAL A 187 -40.54 10.36 -0.82
N GLN A 188 -41.40 9.97 -1.77
CA GLN A 188 -41.97 10.91 -2.74
C GLN A 188 -42.84 12.03 -2.06
N HIS A 189 -43.58 11.69 -1.00
CA HIS A 189 -44.30 12.68 -0.19
C HIS A 189 -43.37 13.65 0.55
N ILE A 190 -42.23 13.19 1.05
CA ILE A 190 -41.25 14.02 1.73
C ILE A 190 -40.51 14.92 0.73
N ILE A 191 -40.24 14.43 -0.48
CA ILE A 191 -39.65 15.21 -1.59
C ILE A 191 -40.55 16.38 -1.99
N ALA A 192 -41.85 16.20 -1.91
CA ALA A 192 -42.84 17.25 -2.26
C ALA A 192 -42.91 18.41 -1.24
N ILE A 193 -42.25 18.30 -0.08
CA ILE A 193 -42.25 19.34 0.99
C ILE A 193 -40.93 20.13 0.91
N GLU A 194 -40.99 21.41 0.51
CA GLU A 194 -39.83 22.31 0.64
C GLU A 194 -39.51 22.63 2.12
N PRO A 195 -38.24 22.61 2.58
CA PRO A 195 -36.97 22.51 1.85
C PRO A 195 -36.43 21.08 1.70
N PHE A 196 -37.15 20.03 2.11
CA PHE A 196 -36.67 18.65 2.10
C PHE A 196 -36.48 18.10 0.67
N GLY A 197 -37.26 18.58 -0.31
CA GLY A 197 -37.12 18.21 -1.71
C GLY A 197 -35.70 18.49 -2.24
N PHE A 198 -35.18 19.68 -2.02
CA PHE A 198 -33.86 20.10 -2.44
C PHE A 198 -32.75 19.22 -1.79
N VAL A 199 -32.89 18.92 -0.49
CA VAL A 199 -31.89 18.08 0.23
C VAL A 199 -31.91 16.65 -0.28
N ILE A 200 -33.08 16.07 -0.56
CA ILE A 200 -33.21 14.69 -1.06
C ILE A 200 -32.76 14.62 -2.51
N GLU A 201 -33.08 15.60 -3.35
CA GLU A 201 -32.66 15.62 -4.75
C GLU A 201 -31.14 15.78 -4.88
N THR A 202 -30.54 16.73 -4.15
CA THR A 202 -29.07 16.87 -4.05
C THR A 202 -28.41 15.63 -3.44
N GLY A 203 -29.05 15.03 -2.41
CA GLY A 203 -28.59 13.78 -1.82
C GLY A 203 -28.61 12.62 -2.82
N ALA A 204 -29.68 12.52 -3.62
CA ALA A 204 -29.81 11.49 -4.65
C ALA A 204 -28.74 11.60 -5.74
N GLU A 205 -28.34 12.81 -6.13
CA GLU A 205 -27.24 13.05 -7.08
C GLU A 205 -25.86 12.60 -6.53
N LEU A 206 -25.69 12.61 -5.21
CA LEU A 206 -24.45 12.15 -4.56
C LEU A 206 -24.36 10.63 -4.37
N ILE A 207 -25.50 9.91 -4.49
CA ILE A 207 -25.51 8.44 -4.29
C ILE A 207 -24.52 7.71 -5.20
N PRO A 208 -24.42 7.97 -6.51
CA PRO A 208 -23.44 7.30 -7.37
C PRO A 208 -21.99 7.52 -6.90
N LEU A 209 -21.65 8.75 -6.55
CA LEU A 209 -20.32 9.08 -6.03
C LEU A 209 -20.06 8.35 -4.71
N LEU A 210 -21.04 8.31 -3.81
CA LEU A 210 -20.91 7.63 -2.52
C LEU A 210 -20.74 6.12 -2.68
N LEU A 211 -21.43 5.51 -3.64
CA LEU A 211 -21.25 4.08 -3.98
C LEU A 211 -19.84 3.80 -4.52
N ILE A 212 -19.31 4.67 -5.40
CA ILE A 212 -17.95 4.56 -5.92
C ILE A 212 -16.93 4.67 -4.76
N VAL A 213 -17.10 5.67 -3.88
CA VAL A 213 -16.24 5.85 -2.70
C VAL A 213 -16.32 4.64 -1.78
N LEU A 214 -17.50 4.08 -1.56
CA LEU A 214 -17.68 2.87 -0.75
C LEU A 214 -16.98 1.66 -1.38
N ALA A 215 -17.14 1.48 -2.69
CA ALA A 215 -16.48 0.39 -3.44
C ALA A 215 -14.95 0.52 -3.38
N PHE A 216 -14.41 1.71 -3.56
CA PHE A 216 -12.97 1.96 -3.46
C PHE A 216 -12.46 1.78 -2.02
N THR A 217 -13.21 2.26 -1.01
CA THR A 217 -12.88 2.02 0.40
C THR A 217 -12.81 0.53 0.70
N PHE A 218 -13.80 -0.23 0.24
CA PHE A 218 -13.80 -1.68 0.37
C PHE A 218 -12.57 -2.30 -0.31
N ALA A 219 -12.28 -1.93 -1.56
CA ALA A 219 -11.12 -2.44 -2.27
C ALA A 219 -9.81 -2.15 -1.54
N TYR A 220 -9.62 -0.92 -1.03
CA TYR A 220 -8.39 -0.52 -0.32
C TYR A 220 -8.22 -1.21 1.03
N MET A 221 -9.30 -1.61 1.68
CA MET A 221 -9.24 -2.32 2.96
C MET A 221 -9.07 -3.84 2.81
N PHE A 222 -9.71 -4.44 1.80
CA PHE A 222 -9.82 -5.90 1.73
C PHE A 222 -8.84 -6.55 0.75
N VAL A 223 -8.42 -5.85 -0.31
CA VAL A 223 -7.52 -6.42 -1.31
C VAL A 223 -6.09 -6.60 -0.79
N PRO A 224 -5.45 -5.58 -0.16
CA PRO A 224 -4.08 -5.72 0.32
C PRO A 224 -3.96 -6.74 1.45
N ASN A 225 -2.81 -7.45 1.51
CA ASN A 225 -2.51 -8.36 2.61
C ASN A 225 -1.90 -7.64 3.81
N THR A 226 -2.55 -6.56 4.26
CA THR A 226 -2.12 -5.78 5.42
C THR A 226 -3.34 -5.13 6.08
N ARG A 227 -3.15 -4.62 7.31
CA ARG A 227 -4.23 -3.93 8.03
C ARG A 227 -4.31 -2.48 7.57
N VAL A 228 -5.36 -2.15 6.85
CA VAL A 228 -5.61 -0.78 6.38
C VAL A 228 -6.59 -0.10 7.34
N ARG A 229 -6.24 1.13 7.78
CA ARG A 229 -7.10 1.95 8.64
C ARG A 229 -8.25 2.53 7.82
N LEU A 230 -9.49 2.38 8.30
CA LEU A 230 -10.69 2.88 7.62
C LEU A 230 -10.58 4.37 7.23
N HIS A 231 -10.08 5.21 8.12
CA HIS A 231 -9.91 6.64 7.86
C HIS A 231 -8.97 6.91 6.66
N SER A 232 -7.86 6.18 6.57
CA SER A 232 -6.91 6.30 5.43
C SER A 232 -7.54 5.80 4.14
N ALA A 233 -8.26 4.67 4.19
CA ALA A 233 -8.97 4.12 3.05
C ALA A 233 -10.04 5.09 2.52
N LEU A 234 -10.80 5.73 3.40
CA LEU A 234 -11.81 6.73 3.03
C LEU A 234 -11.19 7.95 2.33
N ILE A 235 -10.06 8.47 2.83
CA ILE A 235 -9.39 9.62 2.20
C ILE A 235 -8.96 9.27 0.78
N GLY A 236 -8.27 8.13 0.59
CA GLY A 236 -7.88 7.68 -0.74
C GLY A 236 -9.08 7.42 -1.66
N ALA A 237 -10.15 6.83 -1.11
CA ALA A 237 -11.36 6.52 -1.86
C ALA A 237 -12.14 7.78 -2.29
N VAL A 238 -12.21 8.81 -1.45
CA VAL A 238 -12.84 10.10 -1.81
C VAL A 238 -12.06 10.75 -2.93
N VAL A 239 -10.73 10.82 -2.85
CA VAL A 239 -9.90 11.40 -3.93
C VAL A 239 -10.04 10.60 -5.21
N ALA A 240 -9.99 9.27 -5.13
CA ALA A 240 -10.18 8.40 -6.30
C ALA A 240 -11.59 8.52 -6.89
N GLY A 241 -12.63 8.63 -6.07
CA GLY A 241 -14.01 8.85 -6.52
C GLY A 241 -14.20 10.18 -7.24
N LEU A 242 -13.61 11.25 -6.72
CA LEU A 242 -13.61 12.56 -7.37
C LEU A 242 -12.85 12.54 -8.71
N LEU A 243 -11.67 11.87 -8.74
CA LEU A 243 -10.91 11.67 -9.96
C LEU A 243 -11.71 10.83 -10.98
N TRP A 244 -12.40 9.79 -10.54
CA TRP A 244 -13.27 8.98 -11.38
C TRP A 244 -14.34 9.81 -12.05
N GLN A 245 -15.03 10.64 -11.28
CA GLN A 245 -16.07 11.52 -11.81
C GLN A 245 -15.51 12.56 -12.79
N ALA A 246 -14.44 13.25 -12.41
CA ALA A 246 -13.81 14.29 -13.23
C ALA A 246 -13.24 13.73 -14.55
N VAL A 247 -12.47 12.66 -14.46
CA VAL A 247 -11.84 12.03 -15.63
C VAL A 247 -12.90 11.33 -16.49
N GLY A 248 -13.91 10.71 -15.88
CA GLY A 248 -15.03 10.11 -16.59
C GLY A 248 -15.80 11.13 -17.42
N THR A 249 -16.11 12.29 -16.84
CA THR A 249 -16.76 13.39 -17.56
C THR A 249 -15.87 13.92 -18.70
N ALA A 250 -14.59 14.16 -18.43
CA ALA A 250 -13.63 14.61 -19.45
C ALA A 250 -13.51 13.59 -20.59
N PHE A 251 -13.46 12.30 -20.28
CA PHE A 251 -13.39 11.24 -21.27
C PHE A 251 -14.67 11.15 -22.11
N ALA A 252 -15.84 11.33 -21.48
CA ALA A 252 -17.14 11.38 -22.17
C ALA A 252 -17.22 12.57 -23.15
N MET A 253 -16.75 13.75 -22.75
CA MET A 253 -16.66 14.94 -23.61
C MET A 253 -15.71 14.70 -24.81
N PHE A 254 -14.56 14.11 -24.56
CA PHE A 254 -13.61 13.72 -25.60
C PHE A 254 -14.25 12.76 -26.62
N MET A 255 -14.98 11.77 -26.12
CA MET A 255 -15.69 10.79 -26.95
C MET A 255 -16.80 11.43 -27.81
N ALA A 256 -17.57 12.34 -27.24
CA ALA A 256 -18.63 13.05 -27.97
C ALA A 256 -18.08 13.91 -29.13
N GLY A 257 -16.89 14.51 -28.93
CA GLY A 257 -16.19 15.27 -29.99
C GLY A 257 -15.52 14.43 -31.10
N SER A 258 -15.31 13.13 -30.82
CA SER A 258 -14.48 12.22 -31.66
C SER A 258 -15.24 11.49 -32.77
N THR A 259 -16.45 11.91 -33.13
CA THR A 259 -17.31 11.21 -34.10
C THR A 259 -16.66 11.04 -35.49
N ARG A 260 -15.74 11.93 -35.92
CA ARG A 260 -15.04 11.86 -37.23
C ARG A 260 -14.01 10.73 -37.29
N TYR A 261 -13.33 10.38 -36.19
CA TYR A 261 -12.36 9.27 -36.18
C TYR A 261 -13.03 7.89 -36.18
N ALA A 262 -14.29 7.85 -35.78
CA ALA A 262 -15.11 6.65 -35.71
C ALA A 262 -15.41 6.01 -37.06
N ALA A 263 -15.52 6.83 -38.11
CA ALA A 263 -15.88 6.37 -39.43
C ALA A 263 -14.75 5.56 -40.13
N ILE A 264 -13.48 5.79 -39.75
CA ILE A 264 -12.32 5.17 -40.41
C ILE A 264 -11.92 3.84 -39.76
N TYR A 265 -12.06 3.71 -38.44
CA TYR A 265 -11.57 2.53 -37.67
C TYR A 265 -12.68 1.67 -37.04
N SER A 266 -13.95 1.93 -37.33
CA SER A 266 -15.17 1.21 -36.90
C SER A 266 -15.04 0.32 -35.64
N SER A 267 -14.91 -0.99 -35.75
CA SER A 267 -14.89 -1.93 -34.63
C SER A 267 -13.60 -1.94 -33.81
N LEU A 268 -12.44 -1.70 -34.46
CA LEU A 268 -11.14 -1.69 -33.77
C LEU A 268 -11.01 -0.48 -32.83
N ALA A 269 -11.56 0.67 -33.22
CA ALA A 269 -11.57 1.87 -32.40
C ALA A 269 -12.32 1.67 -31.08
N ILE A 270 -13.40 0.87 -31.09
CA ILE A 270 -14.18 0.57 -29.87
C ILE A 270 -13.32 -0.19 -28.85
N VAL A 271 -12.58 -1.20 -29.31
CA VAL A 271 -11.72 -2.00 -28.45
C VAL A 271 -10.60 -1.14 -27.86
N ILE A 272 -9.94 -0.32 -28.68
CA ILE A 272 -8.85 0.57 -28.22
C ILE A 272 -9.36 1.57 -27.19
N LEU A 273 -10.50 2.21 -27.45
CA LEU A 273 -11.08 3.18 -26.52
C LEU A 273 -11.51 2.53 -25.21
N PHE A 274 -12.05 1.32 -25.27
CA PHE A 274 -12.35 0.53 -24.08
C PHE A 274 -11.09 0.19 -23.28
N MET A 275 -10.01 -0.23 -23.96
CA MET A 275 -8.72 -0.47 -23.31
C MET A 275 -8.17 0.80 -22.64
N ILE A 276 -8.25 1.94 -23.30
CA ILE A 276 -7.83 3.24 -22.72
C ILE A 276 -8.66 3.56 -21.49
N TRP A 277 -9.99 3.37 -21.55
CA TRP A 277 -10.85 3.59 -20.40
C TRP A 277 -10.53 2.66 -19.22
N VAL A 278 -10.35 1.38 -19.48
CA VAL A 278 -9.96 0.39 -18.44
C VAL A 278 -8.58 0.75 -17.86
N TYR A 279 -7.64 1.21 -18.68
CA TYR A 279 -6.34 1.68 -18.22
C TYR A 279 -6.46 2.88 -17.27
N ILE A 280 -7.22 3.88 -17.65
CA ILE A 280 -7.47 5.07 -16.84
C ILE A 280 -8.16 4.67 -15.52
N ALA A 281 -9.14 3.79 -15.58
CA ALA A 281 -9.82 3.26 -14.40
C ALA A 281 -8.85 2.61 -13.40
N TRP A 282 -7.94 1.76 -13.88
CA TRP A 282 -6.90 1.15 -13.04
C TRP A 282 -5.91 2.17 -12.49
N VAL A 283 -5.50 3.17 -13.28
CA VAL A 283 -4.62 4.26 -12.81
C VAL A 283 -5.30 5.02 -11.66
N ILE A 284 -6.58 5.40 -11.80
CA ILE A 284 -7.33 6.10 -10.76
C ILE A 284 -7.39 5.25 -9.48
N LEU A 285 -7.72 3.96 -9.61
CA LEU A 285 -7.79 3.04 -8.47
C LEU A 285 -6.44 2.93 -7.76
N LEU A 286 -5.35 2.79 -8.49
CA LEU A 286 -4.00 2.68 -7.92
C LEU A 286 -3.49 3.98 -7.32
N VAL A 287 -3.84 5.13 -7.89
CA VAL A 287 -3.56 6.46 -7.31
C VAL A 287 -4.25 6.59 -5.94
N GLY A 288 -5.52 6.20 -5.84
CA GLY A 288 -6.22 6.20 -4.56
C GLY A 288 -5.62 5.22 -3.53
N ALA A 289 -5.16 4.05 -3.98
CA ALA A 289 -4.44 3.10 -3.13
C ALA A 289 -3.12 3.70 -2.61
N SER A 290 -2.34 4.37 -3.48
CA SER A 290 -1.11 5.07 -3.08
C SER A 290 -1.39 6.20 -2.10
N ILE A 291 -2.43 7.00 -2.32
CA ILE A 291 -2.86 8.04 -1.36
C ILE A 291 -3.22 7.43 -0.02
N THR A 292 -3.97 6.32 0.00
CA THR A 292 -4.32 5.58 1.22
C THR A 292 -3.07 5.13 1.96
N PHE A 293 -2.10 4.56 1.23
CA PHE A 293 -0.82 4.10 1.77
C PHE A 293 -0.01 5.25 2.38
N TYR A 294 0.22 6.33 1.65
CA TYR A 294 1.00 7.48 2.13
C TYR A 294 0.33 8.22 3.27
N HIS A 295 -1.02 8.22 3.31
CA HIS A 295 -1.74 8.78 4.45
C HIS A 295 -1.60 7.92 5.71
N GLN A 296 -1.52 6.59 5.56
CA GLN A 296 -1.32 5.68 6.69
C GLN A 296 0.14 5.64 7.16
N TYR A 297 1.09 5.83 6.25
CA TYR A 297 2.54 5.74 6.47
C TYR A 297 3.26 7.02 5.98
N PRO A 298 3.08 8.16 6.69
CA PRO A 298 3.65 9.45 6.28
C PRO A 298 5.18 9.47 6.27
N GLU A 299 5.84 8.54 6.95
CA GLU A 299 7.30 8.36 6.93
C GLU A 299 7.84 8.06 5.53
N TYR A 300 7.03 7.48 4.64
CA TYR A 300 7.40 7.27 3.24
C TYR A 300 7.39 8.56 2.41
N LEU A 301 6.69 9.60 2.87
CA LEU A 301 6.69 10.91 2.20
C LEU A 301 7.99 11.68 2.38
N ALA A 302 8.74 11.42 3.46
CA ALA A 302 10.04 12.05 3.71
C ALA A 302 11.13 11.53 2.76
N ALA A 303 10.89 10.42 2.09
CA ALA A 303 11.82 9.81 1.16
C ALA A 303 11.70 10.46 -0.23
N ARG A 304 12.73 11.18 -0.65
CA ARG A 304 12.81 11.80 -2.00
C ARG A 304 12.85 10.78 -3.15
N SER A 305 13.04 9.50 -2.86
CA SER A 305 12.96 8.34 -3.77
C SER A 305 12.14 7.26 -3.10
N GLY A 306 11.20 6.63 -3.81
CA GLY A 306 10.37 5.54 -3.30
C GLY A 306 11.16 4.34 -2.77
N ASP A 307 12.38 4.16 -3.25
CA ASP A 307 13.39 3.24 -2.73
C ASP A 307 14.51 4.08 -2.09
N LEU A 308 14.41 4.33 -0.79
CA LEU A 308 15.52 4.92 -0.01
C LEU A 308 16.66 3.92 0.01
N ARG A 309 17.51 3.97 -1.03
CA ARG A 309 18.80 3.29 -0.97
C ARG A 309 19.66 3.99 0.07
N LEU A 310 19.62 3.46 1.28
CA LEU A 310 20.48 3.95 2.34
C LEU A 310 21.94 3.82 1.90
N SER A 311 22.73 4.88 2.12
CA SER A 311 24.18 4.76 2.04
C SER A 311 24.67 3.71 3.05
N ASN A 312 25.83 3.10 2.83
CA ASN A 312 26.36 2.12 3.77
C ASN A 312 26.42 2.66 5.20
N ARG A 313 26.85 3.92 5.36
CA ARG A 313 26.87 4.60 6.66
C ARG A 313 25.49 4.70 7.32
N LEU A 314 24.45 5.07 6.57
CA LEU A 314 23.09 5.16 7.11
C LEU A 314 22.51 3.79 7.42
N ARG A 315 22.87 2.76 6.64
CA ARG A 315 22.46 1.38 6.88
C ARG A 315 23.07 0.86 8.18
N GLU A 316 24.37 1.06 8.40
CA GLU A 316 25.07 0.70 9.63
C GLU A 316 24.43 1.42 10.83
N ARG A 317 24.21 2.75 10.71
CA ARG A 317 23.57 3.53 11.76
C ARG A 317 22.17 3.03 12.09
N LEU A 318 21.33 2.76 11.07
CA LEU A 318 19.98 2.25 11.27
C LEU A 318 20.01 0.85 11.93
N ALA A 319 20.95 -0.01 11.51
CA ALA A 319 21.09 -1.34 12.09
C ALA A 319 21.44 -1.28 13.58
N LEU A 320 22.39 -0.43 13.96
CA LEU A 320 22.72 -0.23 15.37
C LEU A 320 21.55 0.38 16.16
N THR A 321 20.84 1.36 15.58
CA THR A 321 19.67 1.97 16.23
C THR A 321 18.56 0.96 16.46
N VAL A 322 18.25 0.12 15.45
CA VAL A 322 17.26 -0.96 15.59
C VAL A 322 17.71 -1.97 16.63
N ALA A 323 18.97 -2.43 16.56
CA ALA A 323 19.50 -3.40 17.51
C ALA A 323 19.48 -2.85 18.96
N ALA A 324 19.85 -1.58 19.17
CA ALA A 324 19.78 -0.91 20.47
C ALA A 324 18.34 -0.82 20.98
N ALA A 325 17.36 -0.48 20.12
CA ALA A 325 15.95 -0.44 20.50
C ALA A 325 15.42 -1.82 20.92
N LEU A 326 15.86 -2.90 20.25
CA LEU A 326 15.53 -4.26 20.64
C LEU A 326 16.19 -4.66 21.95
N ALA A 327 17.46 -4.26 22.17
CA ALA A 327 18.20 -4.52 23.40
C ALA A 327 17.59 -3.81 24.61
N ALA A 328 17.20 -2.55 24.47
CA ALA A 328 16.55 -1.77 25.54
C ALA A 328 15.25 -2.40 26.03
N ARG A 329 14.54 -3.14 25.18
CA ARG A 329 13.29 -3.83 25.54
C ARG A 329 13.48 -5.26 26.03
N HIS A 330 14.73 -5.75 25.97
CA HIS A 330 15.04 -7.11 26.42
C HIS A 330 14.85 -7.25 27.94
N GLY A 331 14.09 -8.26 28.35
CA GLY A 331 13.80 -8.47 29.77
C GLY A 331 12.72 -7.57 30.39
N THR A 332 12.11 -6.66 29.60
CA THR A 332 10.97 -5.84 30.05
C THR A 332 9.64 -6.57 29.88
N THR A 333 8.60 -6.08 30.52
CA THR A 333 7.21 -6.58 30.33
C THR A 333 6.53 -6.08 29.08
N GLU A 334 7.18 -5.19 28.33
CA GLU A 334 6.63 -4.65 27.10
C GLU A 334 6.62 -5.68 25.96
N PRO A 335 5.60 -5.64 25.08
CA PRO A 335 5.53 -6.57 23.95
C PRO A 335 6.70 -6.32 22.99
N PRO A 336 7.23 -7.38 22.35
CA PRO A 336 8.32 -7.27 21.37
C PRO A 336 8.06 -6.22 20.27
N TRP A 337 9.11 -5.57 19.82
CA TRP A 337 9.02 -4.64 18.70
C TRP A 337 8.57 -5.34 17.42
N THR A 338 7.55 -4.82 16.76
CA THR A 338 7.22 -5.18 15.37
C THR A 338 7.92 -4.23 14.40
N ALA A 339 8.11 -4.65 13.14
CA ALA A 339 8.70 -3.81 12.11
C ALA A 339 7.93 -2.49 11.92
N GLU A 340 6.58 -2.54 12.01
CA GLU A 340 5.71 -1.37 11.92
C GLU A 340 5.95 -0.39 13.08
N ARG A 341 6.00 -0.89 14.31
CA ARG A 341 6.25 -0.03 15.48
C ARG A 341 7.64 0.60 15.45
N LEU A 342 8.67 -0.15 15.01
CA LEU A 342 10.01 0.40 14.82
C LEU A 342 10.04 1.47 13.73
N SER A 343 9.35 1.24 12.61
CA SER A 343 9.22 2.21 11.53
C SER A 343 8.64 3.54 12.02
N HIS A 344 7.53 3.49 12.77
CA HIS A 344 6.91 4.69 13.36
C HIS A 344 7.79 5.35 14.43
N ALA A 345 8.39 4.57 15.33
CA ALA A 345 9.22 5.12 16.40
C ALA A 345 10.50 5.78 15.90
N LEU A 346 11.08 5.26 14.81
CA LEU A 346 12.32 5.77 14.22
C LEU A 346 12.07 6.77 13.07
N ALA A 347 10.81 6.98 12.68
CA ALA A 347 10.42 7.77 11.50
C ALA A 347 11.16 7.34 10.23
N VAL A 348 11.38 6.03 10.05
CA VAL A 348 12.09 5.44 8.92
C VAL A 348 11.14 4.50 8.17
N PRO A 349 11.11 4.52 6.81
CA PRO A 349 10.26 3.63 6.03
C PRO A 349 10.38 2.16 6.45
N MET A 350 9.24 1.47 6.54
CA MET A 350 9.15 0.08 6.99
C MET A 350 10.03 -0.88 6.17
N THR A 351 10.17 -0.61 4.85
CA THR A 351 11.07 -1.37 3.96
C THR A 351 12.52 -1.33 4.42
N ASN A 352 13.00 -0.17 4.85
CA ASN A 352 14.36 0.00 5.32
C ASN A 352 14.58 -0.69 6.68
N VAL A 353 13.62 -0.55 7.59
CA VAL A 353 13.62 -1.25 8.88
C VAL A 353 13.54 -2.77 8.66
N GLY A 354 12.64 -3.23 7.77
CA GLY A 354 12.50 -4.64 7.42
C GLY A 354 13.78 -5.24 6.82
N ASN A 355 14.45 -4.50 5.93
CA ASN A 355 15.72 -4.92 5.36
C ASN A 355 16.81 -5.06 6.42
N VAL A 356 16.90 -4.11 7.35
CA VAL A 356 17.84 -4.17 8.47
C VAL A 356 17.52 -5.33 9.41
N LEU A 357 16.25 -5.54 9.76
CA LEU A 357 15.83 -6.67 10.57
C LEU A 357 16.19 -8.02 9.92
N LYS A 358 16.03 -8.16 8.60
CA LYS A 358 16.47 -9.35 7.84
C LYS A 358 17.98 -9.55 7.91
N MET A 359 18.77 -8.46 7.82
CA MET A 359 20.24 -8.53 7.97
C MET A 359 20.62 -9.01 9.35
N LEU A 360 20.02 -8.43 10.40
CA LEU A 360 20.27 -8.82 11.79
C LEU A 360 19.81 -10.26 12.10
N GLU A 361 18.67 -10.69 11.55
CA GLU A 361 18.16 -12.06 11.67
C GLU A 361 19.10 -13.07 11.01
N LYS A 362 19.56 -12.79 9.76
CA LYS A 362 20.51 -13.62 9.04
C LYS A 362 21.87 -13.69 9.73
N GLY A 363 22.32 -12.58 10.34
CA GLY A 363 23.52 -12.53 11.16
C GLY A 363 23.40 -13.24 12.51
N GLY A 364 22.20 -13.72 12.88
CA GLY A 364 21.96 -14.43 14.15
C GLY A 364 21.96 -13.51 15.38
N PHE A 365 21.74 -12.22 15.21
CA PHE A 365 21.63 -11.25 16.31
C PHE A 365 20.21 -11.04 16.79
N VAL A 366 19.22 -11.29 15.93
CA VAL A 366 17.80 -11.08 16.20
C VAL A 366 17.02 -12.33 15.83
N LEU A 367 16.00 -12.64 16.64
CA LEU A 367 15.02 -13.69 16.38
C LEU A 367 13.63 -13.10 16.16
N ARG A 368 12.91 -13.75 15.26
CA ARG A 368 11.52 -13.44 14.94
C ARG A 368 10.60 -14.29 15.81
N THR A 369 9.59 -13.67 16.43
CA THR A 369 8.57 -14.40 17.21
C THR A 369 7.50 -15.01 16.31
N ALA A 370 6.79 -16.03 16.81
CA ALA A 370 5.68 -16.68 16.11
C ALA A 370 4.36 -15.88 16.16
N ALA A 371 4.35 -14.68 16.77
CA ALA A 371 3.16 -13.83 16.86
C ALA A 371 2.76 -13.27 15.48
N ASP A 372 1.50 -12.85 15.34
CA ASP A 372 0.98 -12.16 14.16
C ASP A 372 0.40 -10.78 14.57
N PRO A 373 1.01 -9.65 14.15
CA PRO A 373 2.27 -9.53 13.42
C PRO A 373 3.49 -9.96 14.21
N PRO A 374 4.55 -10.47 13.52
CA PRO A 374 5.74 -10.98 14.20
C PRO A 374 6.49 -9.86 14.94
N GLY A 375 6.89 -10.14 16.15
CA GLY A 375 7.81 -9.31 16.91
C GLY A 375 9.26 -9.75 16.69
N PHE A 376 10.19 -8.91 17.12
CA PHE A 376 11.62 -9.15 17.04
C PHE A 376 12.24 -8.98 18.43
N VAL A 377 13.15 -9.89 18.77
CA VAL A 377 13.88 -9.92 20.05
C VAL A 377 15.35 -10.22 19.78
N PRO A 378 16.29 -9.78 20.65
CA PRO A 378 17.69 -10.19 20.54
C PRO A 378 17.82 -11.71 20.63
N ALA A 379 18.69 -12.30 19.81
CA ALA A 379 18.92 -13.75 19.77
C ALA A 379 19.74 -14.25 20.97
N ARG A 380 20.46 -13.35 21.64
CA ARG A 380 21.30 -13.61 22.81
C ARG A 380 21.14 -12.43 23.77
N LEU A 381 21.66 -12.59 24.99
CA LEU A 381 21.73 -11.48 25.94
C LEU A 381 22.48 -10.29 25.33
N PRO A 382 21.95 -9.05 25.39
CA PRO A 382 22.58 -7.88 24.78
C PRO A 382 24.02 -7.62 25.25
N GLU A 383 24.36 -8.03 26.49
CA GLU A 383 25.71 -7.95 27.07
C GLU A 383 26.71 -8.93 26.43
N LYS A 384 26.22 -9.87 25.60
CA LYS A 384 27.04 -10.88 24.89
C LYS A 384 27.07 -10.66 23.37
N ILE A 385 26.50 -9.57 22.88
CA ILE A 385 26.49 -9.23 21.46
C ILE A 385 27.47 -8.05 21.27
N ALA A 386 28.63 -8.31 20.65
CA ALA A 386 29.59 -7.25 20.35
C ALA A 386 29.09 -6.36 19.21
N VAL A 387 29.21 -5.07 19.35
CA VAL A 387 28.83 -4.09 18.33
C VAL A 387 29.65 -4.26 17.06
N ALA A 388 30.93 -4.63 17.18
CA ALA A 388 31.81 -4.93 16.07
C ALA A 388 31.28 -6.07 15.19
N ASP A 389 30.75 -7.16 15.80
CA ASP A 389 30.21 -8.31 15.08
C ASP A 389 28.92 -7.94 14.31
N VAL A 390 28.07 -7.09 14.91
CA VAL A 390 26.87 -6.57 14.24
C VAL A 390 27.25 -5.78 13.00
N LEU A 391 28.23 -4.86 13.11
CA LEU A 391 28.69 -4.06 11.97
C LEU A 391 29.31 -4.92 10.88
N ALA A 392 30.17 -5.89 11.22
CA ALA A 392 30.76 -6.82 10.27
C ALA A 392 29.67 -7.57 9.49
N SER A 393 28.69 -8.14 10.19
CA SER A 393 27.58 -8.85 9.55
C SER A 393 26.75 -7.99 8.61
N ILE A 394 26.55 -6.70 8.91
CA ILE A 394 25.82 -5.76 8.04
C ILE A 394 26.63 -5.44 6.77
N ARG A 395 27.97 -5.35 6.89
CA ARG A 395 28.88 -5.10 5.76
C ARG A 395 28.94 -6.30 4.82
N ASP A 396 29.02 -7.49 5.37
CA ASP A 396 29.14 -8.75 4.64
C ASP A 396 27.78 -9.24 4.06
N TYR A 397 26.68 -8.56 4.39
CA TYR A 397 25.35 -9.00 3.98
C TYR A 397 25.19 -8.97 2.46
N GLY A 398 24.90 -10.14 1.90
CA GLY A 398 24.65 -10.34 0.47
C GLY A 398 25.86 -10.87 -0.31
N GLU A 399 27.04 -10.99 0.29
CA GLU A 399 28.22 -11.56 -0.36
C GLU A 399 27.99 -13.00 -0.80
N ASP A 400 27.27 -13.78 0.00
CA ASP A 400 26.87 -15.15 -0.30
C ASP A 400 25.86 -15.29 -1.46
N GLN A 401 25.25 -14.19 -1.91
CA GLN A 401 24.36 -14.18 -3.07
C GLN A 401 25.11 -14.14 -4.41
N LEU A 402 26.40 -13.78 -4.37
CA LEU A 402 27.24 -13.83 -5.55
C LEU A 402 27.57 -15.31 -5.88
N ARG A 403 27.10 -15.77 -7.03
CA ARG A 403 27.42 -17.13 -7.53
C ARG A 403 28.88 -17.30 -7.93
N ILE A 404 29.54 -16.20 -8.26
CA ILE A 404 30.94 -16.13 -8.62
C ILE A 404 31.59 -15.15 -7.67
N PRO A 405 32.48 -15.55 -6.79
CA PRO A 405 33.18 -14.63 -5.90
C PRO A 405 33.99 -13.62 -6.74
N ILE A 406 34.02 -12.38 -6.27
CA ILE A 406 34.85 -11.35 -6.89
C ILE A 406 36.30 -11.82 -6.79
N PRO A 407 37.02 -11.98 -7.92
CA PRO A 407 38.39 -12.48 -7.84
C PRO A 407 39.25 -11.53 -7.01
N GLU A 408 39.95 -12.05 -6.00
CA GLU A 408 40.93 -11.33 -5.22
C GLU A 408 42.22 -11.05 -6.04
N ARG A 409 42.03 -10.28 -7.13
CA ARG A 409 43.14 -9.97 -8.06
C ARG A 409 44.07 -8.88 -7.57
N ASN A 410 43.65 -8.11 -6.55
CA ASN A 410 44.42 -6.99 -6.08
C ASN A 410 44.74 -7.14 -4.59
N THR A 411 45.91 -7.71 -4.31
CA THR A 411 46.43 -7.92 -2.93
C THR A 411 46.45 -6.63 -2.11
N ALA A 412 46.67 -5.46 -2.74
CA ALA A 412 46.69 -4.19 -2.05
C ALA A 412 45.29 -3.79 -1.53
N VAL A 413 44.20 -4.11 -2.26
CA VAL A 413 42.82 -3.87 -1.81
C VAL A 413 42.49 -4.76 -0.62
N THR A 414 42.82 -6.05 -0.68
CA THR A 414 42.63 -7.01 0.41
C THR A 414 43.37 -6.59 1.69
N VAL A 415 44.59 -6.09 1.57
CA VAL A 415 45.35 -5.58 2.73
C VAL A 415 44.67 -4.35 3.36
N VAL A 416 44.16 -3.43 2.54
CA VAL A 416 43.42 -2.25 3.04
C VAL A 416 42.14 -2.68 3.76
N GLU A 417 41.41 -3.61 3.19
CA GLU A 417 40.17 -4.13 3.76
C GLU A 417 40.40 -4.85 5.10
N GLN A 418 41.39 -5.73 5.17
CA GLN A 418 41.80 -6.39 6.42
C GLN A 418 42.20 -5.38 7.49
N ARG A 419 42.96 -4.34 7.12
CA ARG A 419 43.35 -3.27 8.04
C ARG A 419 42.15 -2.47 8.54
N LEU A 420 41.18 -2.18 7.69
CA LEU A 420 39.95 -1.47 8.06
C LEU A 420 39.11 -2.30 9.03
N ASN A 421 38.98 -3.58 8.81
CA ASN A 421 38.30 -4.51 9.71
C ASN A 421 39.01 -4.61 11.05
N GLN A 422 40.35 -4.73 11.06
CA GLN A 422 41.14 -4.76 12.29
C GLN A 422 40.95 -3.49 13.12
N VAL A 423 41.12 -2.31 12.51
CA VAL A 423 40.94 -1.04 13.19
C VAL A 423 39.51 -0.89 13.74
N THR A 424 38.51 -1.39 13.03
CA THR A 424 37.12 -1.35 13.51
C THR A 424 36.94 -2.27 14.73
N GLN A 425 37.51 -3.47 14.71
CA GLN A 425 37.46 -4.41 15.83
C GLN A 425 38.18 -3.83 17.05
N ASP A 426 39.40 -3.32 16.88
CA ASP A 426 40.20 -2.72 17.97
C ASP A 426 39.49 -1.51 18.60
N ALA A 427 38.88 -0.64 17.77
CA ALA A 427 38.17 0.55 18.22
C ALA A 427 36.87 0.25 18.99
N LEU A 428 36.28 -0.91 18.74
CA LEU A 428 35.01 -1.34 19.36
C LEU A 428 35.21 -2.50 20.34
N GLU A 429 36.46 -2.79 20.70
CA GLU A 429 36.75 -3.85 21.67
C GLU A 429 36.05 -3.58 23.02
N GLY A 430 35.29 -4.57 23.49
CA GLY A 430 34.52 -4.46 24.73
C GLY A 430 33.21 -3.68 24.65
N VAL A 431 32.86 -3.07 23.51
CA VAL A 431 31.59 -2.37 23.33
C VAL A 431 30.49 -3.41 23.00
N MET A 432 29.53 -3.54 23.89
CA MET A 432 28.40 -4.48 23.76
C MET A 432 27.13 -3.77 23.34
N LEU A 433 26.19 -4.53 22.80
CA LEU A 433 24.90 -4.00 22.35
C LEU A 433 24.10 -3.37 23.52
N ALA A 434 24.28 -3.89 24.74
CA ALA A 434 23.69 -3.34 25.96
C ALA A 434 24.13 -1.89 26.22
N ASP A 435 25.37 -1.55 25.85
CA ASP A 435 25.93 -0.19 26.07
C ASP A 435 25.30 0.86 25.14
N LEU A 436 24.66 0.43 24.05
CA LEU A 436 23.93 1.30 23.11
C LEU A 436 22.46 1.50 23.50
N ALA A 437 21.94 0.73 24.44
CA ALA A 437 20.55 0.89 24.89
C ALA A 437 20.44 2.24 25.63
N PRO A 438 19.43 3.09 25.31
CA PRO A 438 19.19 4.30 26.08
C PRO A 438 18.94 3.91 27.56
N GLU A 439 19.59 4.62 28.47
CA GLU A 439 19.36 4.41 29.91
C GLU A 439 17.87 4.62 30.19
N SER A 440 17.20 3.61 30.75
CA SER A 440 15.82 3.77 31.24
C SER A 440 15.83 4.80 32.36
N GLU A 441 14.89 5.75 32.35
CA GLU A 441 14.75 6.79 33.40
C GLU A 441 14.70 6.21 34.81
N ASP A 442 14.36 4.93 34.98
CA ASP A 442 14.40 4.19 36.24
C ASP A 442 15.83 3.81 36.69
N GLY A 443 16.86 3.95 35.87
CA GLY A 443 18.24 3.62 36.17
C GLY A 443 18.98 4.72 36.95
N GLU A 444 18.54 5.98 36.85
CA GLU A 444 19.19 7.10 37.57
C GLU A 444 18.99 7.03 39.09
N THR A 445 17.82 6.56 39.54
CA THR A 445 17.52 6.37 40.98
C THR A 445 18.32 5.23 41.58
N SER A 446 18.68 4.19 40.83
CA SER A 446 19.45 3.04 41.31
C SER A 446 20.96 3.32 41.39
N ARG A 447 21.50 4.24 40.58
CA ARG A 447 22.93 4.64 40.65
C ARG A 447 23.19 5.67 41.73
N MET A 448 22.27 6.57 42.03
CA MET A 448 22.39 7.48 43.16
C MET A 448 22.43 6.73 44.51
N GLY A 449 21.64 5.68 44.67
CA GLY A 449 21.68 4.84 45.88
C GLY A 449 22.96 4.03 46.10
N ARG A 450 23.70 3.71 45.00
CA ARG A 450 24.99 2.99 45.10
C ARG A 450 26.20 3.90 45.25
N ALA A 451 26.09 5.19 44.89
CA ALA A 451 27.15 6.16 45.09
C ALA A 451 27.23 6.64 46.56
N GLU A 452 26.12 6.69 47.26
CA GLU A 452 26.08 7.03 48.71
C GLU A 452 26.61 5.93 49.61
N GLU A 453 26.55 4.64 49.21
CA GLU A 453 27.09 3.50 50.02
C GLU A 453 28.62 3.35 49.92
N ARG A 454 29.31 4.10 49.05
CA ARG A 454 30.77 4.02 48.90
C ARG A 454 31.55 5.23 49.44
N SER A 455 30.99 5.97 50.37
CA SER A 455 31.76 6.96 51.11
C SER A 455 32.61 6.28 52.17
N PRO A 456 33.95 6.32 52.14
CA PRO A 456 34.77 5.68 53.13
C PRO A 456 34.71 6.50 54.41
N THR A 457 34.19 5.87 55.48
CA THR A 457 34.34 6.37 56.85
C THR A 457 35.82 6.53 57.15
N SER A 458 36.32 7.74 57.09
CA SER A 458 37.64 8.08 57.63
C SER A 458 37.55 8.11 59.14
N ALA A 459 38.06 7.05 59.77
CA ALA A 459 38.25 7.02 61.20
C ALA A 459 39.40 7.98 61.61
N ALA A 460 39.10 8.73 62.62
CA ALA A 460 40.03 9.51 63.39
C ALA A 460 41.05 8.60 64.11
N LEU A 461 42.30 9.02 64.03
CA LEU A 461 43.23 9.26 65.16
C LEU A 461 44.46 9.96 64.69
#